data_5b3c2568d68aaf355da13f8d48d58e47
#
_entry.id   5b3c2568d68aaf355da13f8d48d58e47
#
_cell.length_a   1.000
_cell.length_b   1.000
_cell.length_c   1.000
_cell.angle_alpha   90.00
_cell.angle_beta   90.00
_cell.angle_gamma   90.00
#
_symmetry.space_group_name_H-M   'P 1'
#
loop_
_entity.id
_entity.type
_entity.pdbx_description
1 polymer ?
#
loop_
_entity_poly.entity_id
_entity_poly.type
_entity_poly.pdbx_seq_one_letter_code
_entity_poly.pdbx_strand_id
1 'polypeptide(L)'
;MRRIGQVIAWGLSRFIKLFGNLLSLVVRCIYPVQRGRVVCWAYNFKQYGCNPRYITEYLLENHPEFDIYWVFRRGVNTSEVDSRVKVVRFKSWRYFVLMASAEFFITNSRTDPYHIYWHKRPKQCYLMLWHGGVSLKRIERDAEAKLGYSYVRKAKIDSKICDLMISGCRMHTTLINEKFWYSGEVLEKGLPRNDIFFHSEQHAIFRECICKLYDIDPKSRIVLYAPTFRRSQSIEPYRINWDRVREALIRMFGGDNVSVIVRMHPNLIDKVDTSSLITYEGVVDGTRYHDMQELLCTADLLITDYSSSMFDFSMQRRPCMLYATDIEQYDRGYYFDLKSLPYPLSTSEKELLDIIEGFDAEQYELQLNDFFEREVGLVEQGIASRSLAEWMVARSKS
;
A
#
# COMPACT_ATOMS: atom_id res chain seq x y z
N MET A 1 -23.46 10.58 -34.92
CA MET A 1 -22.34 11.40 -34.38
C MET A 1 -21.57 10.75 -33.23
N ARG A 2 -22.18 10.21 -32.15
CA ARG A 2 -21.45 9.58 -31.03
C ARG A 2 -20.54 8.39 -31.44
N ARG A 3 -20.95 7.50 -32.33
CA ARG A 3 -20.14 6.35 -32.81
C ARG A 3 -18.90 6.79 -33.62
N ILE A 4 -19.02 7.82 -34.45
CA ILE A 4 -17.88 8.34 -35.24
C ILE A 4 -16.85 8.98 -34.32
N GLY A 5 -17.28 9.76 -33.33
CA GLY A 5 -16.38 10.33 -32.32
C GLY A 5 -15.63 9.27 -31.51
N GLN A 6 -16.28 8.15 -31.16
CA GLN A 6 -15.63 7.03 -30.45
C GLN A 6 -14.58 6.32 -31.32
N VAL A 7 -14.85 6.11 -32.60
CA VAL A 7 -13.90 5.50 -33.55
C VAL A 7 -12.69 6.40 -33.79
N ILE A 8 -12.90 7.71 -33.93
CA ILE A 8 -11.80 8.69 -34.06
C ILE A 8 -10.95 8.73 -32.78
N ALA A 9 -11.57 8.80 -31.61
CA ALA A 9 -10.86 8.80 -30.32
C ALA A 9 -10.06 7.49 -30.11
N TRP A 10 -10.63 6.35 -30.51
CA TRP A 10 -9.95 5.07 -30.45
C TRP A 10 -8.74 5.00 -31.42
N GLY A 11 -8.91 5.46 -32.65
CA GLY A 11 -7.83 5.53 -33.65
C GLY A 11 -6.70 6.43 -33.20
N LEU A 12 -7.04 7.63 -32.70
CA LEU A 12 -6.07 8.59 -32.16
C LEU A 12 -5.31 8.02 -30.95
N SER A 13 -5.98 7.34 -30.05
CA SER A 13 -5.35 6.66 -28.91
C SER A 13 -4.34 5.60 -29.33
N ARG A 14 -4.67 4.79 -30.37
CA ARG A 14 -3.75 3.81 -30.94
C ARG A 14 -2.53 4.46 -31.60
N PHE A 15 -2.76 5.51 -32.37
CA PHE A 15 -1.70 6.26 -33.03
C PHE A 15 -0.72 6.86 -32.00
N ILE A 16 -1.24 7.51 -30.94
CA ILE A 16 -0.42 8.08 -29.86
C ILE A 16 0.41 6.97 -29.17
N LYS A 17 -0.17 5.79 -28.95
CA LYS A 17 0.55 4.67 -28.33
C LYS A 17 1.66 4.15 -29.25
N LEU A 18 1.38 3.98 -30.53
CA LEU A 18 2.39 3.54 -31.52
C LEU A 18 3.52 4.54 -31.60
N PHE A 19 3.20 5.83 -31.78
CA PHE A 19 4.20 6.91 -31.84
C PHE A 19 5.04 6.98 -30.57
N GLY A 20 4.43 6.89 -29.38
CA GLY A 20 5.16 6.88 -28.11
C GLY A 20 6.11 5.70 -27.97
N ASN A 21 5.74 4.50 -28.45
CA ASN A 21 6.61 3.34 -28.44
C ASN A 21 7.76 3.47 -29.45
N LEU A 22 7.50 4.00 -30.66
CA LEU A 22 8.56 4.29 -31.64
C LEU A 22 9.55 5.33 -31.10
N LEU A 23 9.06 6.42 -30.52
CA LEU A 23 9.88 7.42 -29.85
C LEU A 23 10.75 6.81 -28.76
N SER A 24 10.17 5.97 -27.91
CA SER A 24 10.91 5.25 -26.86
C SER A 24 12.04 4.38 -27.43
N LEU A 25 11.82 3.70 -28.54
CA LEU A 25 12.86 2.90 -29.22
C LEU A 25 13.99 3.78 -29.76
N VAL A 26 13.67 4.92 -30.36
CA VAL A 26 14.68 5.89 -30.83
C VAL A 26 15.50 6.45 -29.67
N VAL A 27 14.84 6.91 -28.61
CA VAL A 27 15.51 7.45 -27.41
C VAL A 27 16.41 6.39 -26.78
N ARG A 28 15.97 5.15 -26.74
CA ARG A 28 16.77 4.02 -26.26
C ARG A 28 18.06 3.80 -27.04
N CYS A 29 18.09 4.06 -28.33
CA CYS A 29 19.32 3.95 -29.14
C CYS A 29 20.31 5.08 -28.84
N ILE A 30 19.81 6.26 -28.43
CA ILE A 30 20.64 7.45 -28.18
C ILE A 30 21.22 7.46 -26.75
N TYR A 31 20.43 7.08 -25.75
CA TYR A 31 20.80 7.21 -24.35
C TYR A 31 21.20 5.86 -23.75
N PRO A 32 22.48 5.67 -23.35
CA PRO A 32 22.92 4.44 -22.68
C PRO A 32 22.35 4.35 -21.26
N VAL A 33 22.32 3.12 -20.73
CA VAL A 33 21.98 2.89 -19.31
C VAL A 33 23.09 3.52 -18.45
N GLN A 34 22.66 4.29 -17.45
CA GLN A 34 23.54 4.97 -16.51
C GLN A 34 23.45 4.26 -15.16
N ARG A 35 24.60 3.85 -14.67
CA ARG A 35 24.75 3.17 -13.39
C ARG A 35 24.25 4.05 -12.24
N GLY A 36 23.60 3.44 -11.26
CA GLY A 36 23.06 4.13 -10.07
C GLY A 36 21.83 4.97 -10.33
N ARG A 37 21.32 5.05 -11.59
CA ARG A 37 20.09 5.80 -11.86
C ARG A 37 18.87 4.96 -11.54
N VAL A 38 18.01 5.49 -10.64
CA VAL A 38 16.80 4.84 -10.14
C VAL A 38 15.56 5.62 -10.58
N VAL A 39 14.56 4.93 -11.12
CA VAL A 39 13.25 5.51 -11.45
C VAL A 39 12.18 4.81 -10.65
N CYS A 40 11.47 5.58 -9.82
CA CYS A 40 10.40 5.10 -8.96
C CYS A 40 9.03 5.62 -9.40
N TRP A 41 8.01 4.81 -9.16
CA TRP A 41 6.60 5.23 -9.19
C TRP A 41 5.75 4.31 -8.32
N ALA A 42 4.65 4.85 -7.78
CA ALA A 42 3.67 4.05 -7.06
C ALA A 42 2.26 4.27 -7.60
N TYR A 43 1.39 3.27 -7.44
CA TYR A 43 -0.04 3.30 -7.77
C TYR A 43 -0.33 3.91 -9.16
N ASN A 44 0.37 3.41 -10.21
CA ASN A 44 0.26 3.93 -11.57
C ASN A 44 0.60 5.43 -11.72
N PHE A 45 1.67 5.88 -11.08
CA PHE A 45 2.18 7.26 -11.10
C PHE A 45 1.30 8.28 -10.38
N LYS A 46 0.50 7.87 -9.40
CA LYS A 46 -0.50 8.72 -8.76
C LYS A 46 -0.15 9.15 -7.34
N GLN A 47 0.85 8.54 -6.71
CA GLN A 47 1.14 8.77 -5.30
C GLN A 47 2.64 8.61 -5.02
N TYR A 48 3.16 9.40 -4.07
CA TYR A 48 4.39 9.13 -3.35
C TYR A 48 4.06 8.29 -2.13
N GLY A 49 4.45 7.02 -2.08
CA GLY A 49 4.01 6.17 -0.97
C GLY A 49 4.34 4.70 -1.14
N CYS A 50 3.98 3.91 -0.15
CA CYS A 50 4.16 2.47 -0.08
C CYS A 50 5.65 2.05 -0.19
N ASN A 51 5.95 0.78 -0.48
CA ASN A 51 7.32 0.26 -0.57
C ASN A 51 8.29 1.14 -1.40
N PRO A 52 7.90 1.69 -2.58
CA PRO A 52 8.81 2.56 -3.34
C PRO A 52 9.20 3.85 -2.60
N ARG A 53 8.33 4.45 -1.75
CA ARG A 53 8.67 5.62 -0.93
C ARG A 53 9.73 5.25 0.09
N TYR A 54 9.48 4.22 0.90
CA TYR A 54 10.36 3.85 2.02
C TYR A 54 11.74 3.43 1.55
N ILE A 55 11.87 2.67 0.46
CA ILE A 55 13.20 2.38 -0.11
C ILE A 55 13.85 3.65 -0.69
N THR A 56 13.10 4.59 -1.26
CA THR A 56 13.63 5.87 -1.73
C THR A 56 14.25 6.65 -0.57
N GLU A 57 13.51 6.81 0.53
CA GLU A 57 13.97 7.55 1.71
C GLU A 57 15.21 6.88 2.32
N TYR A 58 15.22 5.55 2.41
CA TYR A 58 16.40 4.80 2.86
C TYR A 58 17.63 5.02 1.96
N LEU A 59 17.46 4.98 0.64
CA LEU A 59 18.56 5.21 -0.32
C LEU A 59 19.09 6.63 -0.23
N LEU A 60 18.25 7.63 -0.04
CA LEU A 60 18.67 9.03 0.11
C LEU A 60 19.57 9.26 1.33
N GLU A 61 19.33 8.53 2.41
CA GLU A 61 20.10 8.65 3.65
C GLU A 61 21.40 7.83 3.62
N ASN A 62 21.37 6.63 3.04
CA ASN A 62 22.43 5.65 3.22
C ASN A 62 23.25 5.38 1.95
N HIS A 63 22.73 5.77 0.75
CA HIS A 63 23.30 5.43 -0.55
C HIS A 63 23.26 6.62 -1.51
N PRO A 64 24.02 7.71 -1.23
CA PRO A 64 24.02 8.93 -2.05
C PRO A 64 24.54 8.73 -3.48
N GLU A 65 25.15 7.57 -3.77
CA GLU A 65 25.56 7.18 -5.12
C GLU A 65 24.39 6.92 -6.07
N PHE A 66 23.16 6.74 -5.56
CA PHE A 66 21.98 6.55 -6.39
C PHE A 66 21.35 7.89 -6.79
N ASP A 67 21.12 8.07 -8.10
CA ASP A 67 20.46 9.22 -8.70
C ASP A 67 18.95 8.94 -8.85
N ILE A 68 18.13 9.43 -7.91
CA ILE A 68 16.74 8.99 -7.73
C ILE A 68 15.76 9.95 -8.39
N TYR A 69 14.89 9.38 -9.22
CA TYR A 69 13.83 10.07 -9.93
C TYR A 69 12.47 9.45 -9.59
N TRP A 70 11.49 10.31 -9.31
CA TRP A 70 10.10 9.89 -9.18
C TRP A 70 9.24 10.42 -10.30
N VAL A 71 8.45 9.52 -10.88
CA VAL A 71 7.56 9.85 -12.00
C VAL A 71 6.12 10.00 -11.51
N PHE A 72 5.50 11.13 -11.85
CA PHE A 72 4.11 11.42 -11.51
C PHE A 72 3.28 11.79 -12.73
N ARG A 73 1.97 11.49 -12.66
CA ARG A 73 0.99 12.04 -13.59
C ARG A 73 0.78 13.55 -13.33
N ARG A 74 0.23 14.23 -14.32
CA ARG A 74 -0.16 15.64 -14.16
C ARG A 74 -1.23 15.79 -13.07
N GLY A 75 -1.09 16.80 -12.21
CA GLY A 75 -2.05 17.12 -11.16
C GLY A 75 -1.91 16.27 -9.87
N VAL A 76 -0.89 15.42 -9.78
CA VAL A 76 -0.57 14.74 -8.52
C VAL A 76 0.12 15.74 -7.58
N ASN A 77 -0.32 15.78 -6.32
CA ASN A 77 0.36 16.53 -5.28
C ASN A 77 1.71 15.86 -4.97
N THR A 78 2.78 16.66 -4.96
CA THR A 78 4.16 16.25 -4.71
C THR A 78 4.79 16.98 -3.53
N SER A 79 4.00 17.62 -2.66
CA SER A 79 4.50 18.38 -1.50
C SER A 79 5.26 17.50 -0.50
N GLU A 80 4.90 16.22 -0.42
CA GLU A 80 5.51 15.26 0.51
C GLU A 80 6.77 14.57 -0.05
N VAL A 81 7.14 14.88 -1.29
CA VAL A 81 8.34 14.29 -1.91
C VAL A 81 9.57 14.99 -1.36
N ASP A 82 10.53 14.21 -0.84
CA ASP A 82 11.81 14.74 -0.36
C ASP A 82 12.47 15.61 -1.44
N SER A 83 12.97 16.78 -1.06
CA SER A 83 13.57 17.75 -1.96
C SER A 83 14.78 17.26 -2.74
N ARG A 84 15.44 16.22 -2.27
CA ARG A 84 16.57 15.54 -2.93
C ARG A 84 16.12 14.66 -4.09
N VAL A 85 14.83 14.27 -4.13
CA VAL A 85 14.24 13.47 -5.20
C VAL A 85 13.96 14.33 -6.44
N LYS A 86 14.37 13.86 -7.59
CA LYS A 86 14.13 14.54 -8.86
C LYS A 86 12.75 14.17 -9.43
N VAL A 87 11.78 15.06 -9.28
CA VAL A 87 10.41 14.83 -9.78
C VAL A 87 10.36 14.97 -11.30
N VAL A 88 9.70 14.01 -11.95
CA VAL A 88 9.54 13.94 -13.40
C VAL A 88 8.09 13.68 -13.78
N ARG A 89 7.62 14.45 -14.77
CA ARG A 89 6.26 14.28 -15.30
C ARG A 89 6.17 13.09 -16.25
N PHE A 90 5.20 12.22 -16.01
CA PHE A 90 4.87 11.10 -16.90
C PHE A 90 4.65 11.55 -18.34
N LYS A 91 5.30 10.86 -19.29
CA LYS A 91 5.27 11.15 -20.74
C LYS A 91 5.91 12.48 -21.17
N SER A 92 6.70 13.14 -20.33
CA SER A 92 7.58 14.23 -20.75
C SER A 92 8.80 13.71 -21.52
N TRP A 93 9.53 14.60 -22.20
CA TRP A 93 10.81 14.20 -22.84
C TRP A 93 11.78 13.57 -21.83
N ARG A 94 11.92 14.19 -20.65
CA ARG A 94 12.78 13.66 -19.57
C ARG A 94 12.35 12.26 -19.12
N TYR A 95 11.05 11.99 -19.09
CA TYR A 95 10.52 10.65 -18.81
C TYR A 95 11.03 9.61 -19.82
N PHE A 96 10.99 9.87 -21.14
CA PHE A 96 11.48 8.95 -22.15
C PHE A 96 12.98 8.71 -22.01
N VAL A 97 13.78 9.75 -21.74
CA VAL A 97 15.22 9.64 -21.48
C VAL A 97 15.47 8.74 -20.26
N LEU A 98 14.73 8.93 -19.17
CA LEU A 98 14.88 8.11 -17.95
C LEU A 98 14.50 6.66 -18.19
N MET A 99 13.36 6.39 -18.86
CA MET A 99 12.94 5.03 -19.17
C MET A 99 13.97 4.29 -20.06
N ALA A 100 14.71 5.02 -20.89
CA ALA A 100 15.80 4.46 -21.70
C ALA A 100 17.09 4.24 -20.91
N SER A 101 17.40 5.10 -19.94
CA SER A 101 18.73 5.21 -19.35
C SER A 101 18.83 4.85 -17.85
N ALA A 102 17.73 4.63 -17.14
CA ALA A 102 17.83 4.19 -15.76
C ALA A 102 18.28 2.72 -15.67
N GLU A 103 19.04 2.43 -14.62
CA GLU A 103 19.46 1.07 -14.26
C GLU A 103 18.37 0.35 -13.49
N PHE A 104 17.76 1.02 -12.50
CA PHE A 104 16.71 0.44 -11.66
C PHE A 104 15.36 1.09 -11.87
N PHE A 105 14.33 0.25 -11.86
CA PHE A 105 12.93 0.64 -11.92
C PHE A 105 12.19 0.01 -10.74
N ILE A 106 11.56 0.85 -9.91
CA ILE A 106 10.92 0.42 -8.68
C ILE A 106 9.45 0.81 -8.69
N THR A 107 8.56 -0.15 -8.47
CA THR A 107 7.11 0.11 -8.35
C THR A 107 6.41 -0.87 -7.41
N ASN A 108 5.19 -0.52 -7.00
CA ASN A 108 4.34 -1.36 -6.17
C ASN A 108 3.11 -1.94 -6.89
N SER A 109 3.02 -1.78 -8.20
CA SER A 109 1.83 -2.17 -8.96
C SER A 109 2.17 -2.68 -10.35
N ARG A 110 1.32 -3.61 -10.86
CA ARG A 110 1.45 -4.19 -12.19
C ARG A 110 1.62 -3.14 -13.27
N THR A 111 2.62 -3.33 -14.09
CA THR A 111 3.01 -2.42 -15.15
C THR A 111 2.74 -3.05 -16.53
N ASP A 112 2.23 -2.26 -17.47
CA ASP A 112 2.17 -2.65 -18.88
C ASP A 112 3.22 -1.85 -19.66
N PRO A 113 4.35 -2.46 -20.02
CA PRO A 113 5.45 -1.76 -20.68
C PRO A 113 5.04 -1.02 -21.94
N TYR A 114 4.13 -1.59 -22.73
CA TYR A 114 3.62 -0.96 -23.94
C TYR A 114 2.84 0.34 -23.65
N HIS A 115 2.05 0.36 -22.56
CA HIS A 115 1.26 1.53 -22.17
C HIS A 115 2.07 2.63 -21.49
N ILE A 116 3.23 2.29 -20.95
CA ILE A 116 4.15 3.25 -20.36
C ILE A 116 5.35 3.54 -21.26
N TYR A 117 5.36 3.05 -22.51
CA TYR A 117 6.40 3.29 -23.50
C TYR A 117 7.80 2.87 -23.01
N TRP A 118 7.89 1.72 -22.36
CA TRP A 118 9.14 1.20 -21.83
C TRP A 118 9.52 -0.11 -22.49
N HIS A 119 10.74 -0.15 -23.01
CA HIS A 119 11.35 -1.32 -23.62
C HIS A 119 12.59 -1.68 -22.81
N LYS A 120 12.40 -2.54 -21.79
CA LYS A 120 13.48 -2.96 -20.88
C LYS A 120 14.69 -3.48 -21.63
N ARG A 121 15.87 -3.09 -21.15
CA ARG A 121 17.19 -3.51 -21.69
C ARG A 121 17.83 -4.53 -20.74
N PRO A 122 18.80 -5.36 -21.23
CA PRO A 122 19.49 -6.35 -20.39
C PRO A 122 20.18 -5.78 -19.14
N LYS A 123 20.66 -4.53 -19.22
CA LYS A 123 21.31 -3.83 -18.09
C LYS A 123 20.33 -3.07 -17.19
N GLN A 124 19.04 -3.20 -17.39
CA GLN A 124 18.03 -2.58 -16.57
C GLN A 124 17.39 -3.62 -15.66
N CYS A 125 17.27 -3.30 -14.37
CA CYS A 125 16.63 -4.12 -13.36
C CYS A 125 15.25 -3.56 -13.01
N TYR A 126 14.22 -4.40 -13.02
CA TYR A 126 12.87 -4.06 -12.67
C TYR A 126 12.46 -4.77 -11.37
N LEU A 127 12.16 -3.97 -10.35
CA LEU A 127 11.79 -4.40 -9.02
C LEU A 127 10.30 -4.10 -8.79
N MET A 128 9.50 -5.14 -8.63
CA MET A 128 8.08 -5.00 -8.35
C MET A 128 7.83 -5.35 -6.88
N LEU A 129 7.73 -4.30 -6.05
CA LEU A 129 7.68 -4.42 -4.60
C LEU A 129 6.29 -4.70 -4.05
N TRP A 130 5.28 -4.83 -4.91
CA TRP A 130 3.88 -5.03 -4.53
C TRP A 130 3.39 -4.01 -3.49
N HIS A 131 2.18 -4.19 -2.96
CA HIS A 131 1.54 -3.27 -2.01
C HIS A 131 0.80 -4.01 -0.89
N GLY A 132 1.14 -5.26 -0.66
CA GLY A 132 0.63 -6.11 0.41
C GLY A 132 1.67 -7.16 0.77
N GLY A 133 1.65 -7.62 2.01
CA GLY A 133 2.38 -8.78 2.50
C GLY A 133 1.42 -9.95 2.70
N VAL A 134 0.88 -10.08 3.90
CA VAL A 134 -0.17 -11.07 4.18
C VAL A 134 -1.44 -10.70 3.39
N SER A 135 -1.96 -11.64 2.63
CA SER A 135 -3.12 -11.42 1.77
C SER A 135 -4.37 -12.06 2.37
N LEU A 136 -5.36 -11.27 2.76
CA LEU A 136 -6.68 -11.78 3.14
C LEU A 136 -7.43 -12.29 1.92
N LYS A 137 -7.48 -11.49 0.86
CA LYS A 137 -8.26 -11.76 -0.35
C LYS A 137 -7.45 -12.58 -1.34
N ARG A 138 -8.11 -13.49 -2.08
CA ARG A 138 -7.49 -14.19 -3.19
C ARG A 138 -7.05 -13.21 -4.27
N ILE A 139 -5.84 -13.39 -4.78
CA ILE A 139 -5.16 -12.48 -5.70
C ILE A 139 -4.61 -13.23 -6.90
N GLU A 140 -4.30 -12.49 -7.95
CA GLU A 140 -3.62 -12.94 -9.15
C GLU A 140 -4.26 -14.21 -9.76
N ARG A 141 -3.55 -15.32 -9.89
CA ARG A 141 -4.05 -16.57 -10.49
C ARG A 141 -5.24 -17.16 -9.73
N ASP A 142 -5.26 -17.05 -8.40
CA ASP A 142 -6.39 -17.56 -7.60
C ASP A 142 -7.67 -16.73 -7.75
N ALA A 143 -7.56 -15.52 -8.31
CA ALA A 143 -8.67 -14.66 -8.66
C ALA A 143 -8.87 -14.54 -10.19
N GLU A 144 -8.13 -15.30 -11.03
CA GLU A 144 -8.07 -15.11 -12.49
C GLU A 144 -9.47 -15.08 -13.13
N ALA A 145 -10.38 -15.95 -12.70
CA ALA A 145 -11.76 -16.00 -13.20
C ALA A 145 -12.58 -14.71 -12.94
N LYS A 146 -12.23 -13.95 -11.88
CA LYS A 146 -12.87 -12.68 -11.50
C LYS A 146 -12.12 -11.46 -12.04
N LEU A 147 -10.93 -11.66 -12.64
CA LEU A 147 -10.09 -10.60 -13.23
C LEU A 147 -10.39 -10.43 -14.72
N GLY A 148 -10.35 -9.20 -15.20
CA GLY A 148 -10.52 -8.94 -16.63
C GLY A 148 -9.31 -9.42 -17.45
N TYR A 149 -9.55 -9.92 -18.66
CA TYR A 149 -8.51 -10.41 -19.57
C TYR A 149 -7.32 -9.45 -19.73
N SER A 150 -7.61 -8.14 -19.85
CA SER A 150 -6.56 -7.12 -19.98
C SER A 150 -5.64 -7.04 -18.77
N TYR A 151 -6.18 -7.27 -17.56
CA TYR A 151 -5.38 -7.32 -16.35
C TYR A 151 -4.47 -8.55 -16.33
N VAL A 152 -5.03 -9.73 -16.58
CA VAL A 152 -4.28 -11.00 -16.59
C VAL A 152 -3.14 -10.96 -17.61
N ARG A 153 -3.44 -10.48 -18.84
CA ARG A 153 -2.42 -10.29 -19.87
C ARG A 153 -1.30 -9.35 -19.41
N LYS A 154 -1.66 -8.21 -18.82
CA LYS A 154 -0.69 -7.25 -18.26
C LYS A 154 0.14 -7.90 -17.15
N ALA A 155 -0.47 -8.61 -16.22
CA ALA A 155 0.21 -9.27 -15.12
C ALA A 155 1.23 -10.32 -15.62
N LYS A 156 0.88 -11.12 -16.63
CA LYS A 156 1.79 -12.10 -17.25
C LYS A 156 2.98 -11.43 -17.94
N ILE A 157 2.77 -10.30 -18.62
CA ILE A 157 3.85 -9.53 -19.26
C ILE A 157 4.76 -8.89 -18.21
N ASP A 158 4.17 -8.28 -17.20
CA ASP A 158 4.87 -7.64 -16.09
C ASP A 158 5.77 -8.63 -15.34
N SER A 159 5.24 -9.79 -14.98
CA SER A 159 5.99 -10.85 -14.30
C SER A 159 7.15 -11.36 -15.14
N LYS A 160 6.99 -11.46 -16.46
CA LYS A 160 8.06 -11.93 -17.37
C LYS A 160 9.26 -10.98 -17.42
N ILE A 161 9.07 -9.69 -17.25
CA ILE A 161 10.13 -8.69 -17.30
C ILE A 161 10.67 -8.28 -15.92
N CYS A 162 10.01 -8.71 -14.85
CA CYS A 162 10.41 -8.43 -13.48
C CYS A 162 11.64 -9.25 -13.10
N ASP A 163 12.64 -8.60 -12.49
CA ASP A 163 13.89 -9.24 -12.04
C ASP A 163 13.83 -9.60 -10.57
N LEU A 164 13.13 -8.81 -9.75
CA LEU A 164 13.02 -9.03 -8.32
C LEU A 164 11.62 -8.70 -7.80
N MET A 165 11.09 -9.59 -6.97
CA MET A 165 9.99 -9.31 -6.05
C MET A 165 10.45 -9.42 -4.60
N ILE A 166 9.73 -8.78 -3.68
CA ILE A 166 10.02 -8.82 -2.25
C ILE A 166 8.90 -9.50 -1.48
N SER A 167 9.22 -10.07 -0.34
CA SER A 167 8.26 -10.68 0.56
C SER A 167 8.60 -10.47 2.03
N GLY A 168 7.56 -10.29 2.85
CA GLY A 168 7.65 -10.15 4.32
C GLY A 168 7.20 -11.39 5.07
N CYS A 169 6.83 -12.49 4.40
CA CYS A 169 6.42 -13.73 5.04
C CYS A 169 6.41 -14.92 4.08
N ARG A 170 6.51 -16.14 4.63
CA ARG A 170 6.47 -17.39 3.84
C ARG A 170 5.22 -17.54 2.98
N MET A 171 4.05 -17.18 3.55
CA MET A 171 2.79 -17.18 2.79
C MET A 171 2.90 -16.31 1.52
N HIS A 172 3.41 -15.08 1.64
CA HIS A 172 3.54 -14.18 0.50
C HIS A 172 4.56 -14.68 -0.51
N THR A 173 5.69 -15.24 -0.06
CA THR A 173 6.68 -15.89 -0.94
C THR A 173 6.06 -17.04 -1.73
N THR A 174 5.26 -17.89 -1.08
CA THR A 174 4.53 -18.96 -1.74
C THR A 174 3.55 -18.42 -2.78
N LEU A 175 2.77 -17.39 -2.43
CA LEU A 175 1.84 -16.74 -3.37
C LEU A 175 2.58 -16.14 -4.57
N ILE A 176 3.71 -15.48 -4.36
CA ILE A 176 4.52 -14.93 -5.45
C ILE A 176 4.96 -16.04 -6.40
N ASN A 177 5.52 -17.11 -5.89
CA ASN A 177 6.06 -18.22 -6.69
C ASN A 177 4.96 -18.98 -7.45
N GLU A 178 3.79 -19.16 -6.86
CA GLU A 178 2.74 -19.99 -7.44
C GLU A 178 1.69 -19.19 -8.21
N LYS A 179 1.34 -17.97 -7.75
CA LYS A 179 0.14 -17.26 -8.21
C LYS A 179 0.42 -16.01 -9.06
N PHE A 180 1.61 -15.41 -8.95
CA PHE A 180 1.93 -14.15 -9.65
C PHE A 180 2.40 -14.33 -11.10
N TRP A 181 2.35 -15.55 -11.67
CA TRP A 181 2.97 -15.89 -12.97
C TRP A 181 4.44 -15.46 -13.04
N TYR A 182 5.12 -15.47 -11.91
CA TYR A 182 6.50 -15.06 -11.72
C TYR A 182 7.37 -16.27 -11.38
N SER A 183 8.59 -16.29 -11.91
CA SER A 183 9.57 -17.36 -11.66
C SER A 183 10.98 -16.82 -11.42
N GLY A 184 11.08 -15.54 -11.10
CA GLY A 184 12.37 -14.89 -10.81
C GLY A 184 12.73 -14.94 -9.33
N GLU A 185 13.65 -14.09 -8.94
CA GLU A 185 14.16 -13.98 -7.57
C GLU A 185 13.15 -13.32 -6.63
N VAL A 186 12.99 -13.87 -5.42
CA VAL A 186 12.19 -13.28 -4.35
C VAL A 186 13.10 -12.99 -3.15
N LEU A 187 13.21 -11.73 -2.77
CA LEU A 187 13.93 -11.30 -1.58
C LEU A 187 12.98 -11.38 -0.37
N GLU A 188 13.09 -12.45 0.41
CA GLU A 188 12.29 -12.66 1.62
C GLU A 188 12.99 -12.04 2.84
N LYS A 189 12.90 -10.71 2.97
CA LYS A 189 13.55 -9.92 4.04
C LYS A 189 12.63 -8.84 4.62
N GLY A 190 11.34 -8.88 4.29
CA GLY A 190 10.38 -7.86 4.69
C GLY A 190 9.93 -6.95 3.55
N LEU A 191 9.08 -6.01 3.89
CA LEU A 191 8.58 -4.96 3.01
C LEU A 191 9.09 -3.60 3.49
N PRO A 192 9.75 -2.78 2.66
CA PRO A 192 10.29 -1.48 3.05
C PRO A 192 9.32 -0.60 3.84
N ARG A 193 8.04 -0.58 3.48
CA ARG A 193 7.01 0.19 4.18
C ARG A 193 6.73 -0.28 5.61
N ASN A 194 7.09 -1.52 5.95
CA ASN A 194 6.85 -2.11 7.26
C ASN A 194 8.06 -1.93 8.19
N ASP A 195 9.23 -1.52 7.67
CA ASP A 195 10.41 -1.24 8.50
C ASP A 195 10.09 -0.25 9.62
N ILE A 196 9.23 0.74 9.34
CA ILE A 196 8.78 1.77 10.27
C ILE A 196 8.20 1.19 11.58
N PHE A 197 7.56 0.01 11.55
CA PHE A 197 6.98 -0.61 12.74
C PHE A 197 8.02 -1.13 13.74
N PHE A 198 9.26 -1.26 13.31
CA PHE A 198 10.40 -1.74 14.11
C PHE A 198 11.34 -0.60 14.56
N HIS A 199 11.08 0.65 14.12
CA HIS A 199 11.87 1.84 14.43
C HIS A 199 11.09 2.77 15.36
N SER A 200 11.03 2.43 16.65
CA SER A 200 10.19 3.10 17.64
C SER A 200 10.51 4.60 17.84
N GLU A 201 11.73 5.02 17.54
CA GLU A 201 12.17 6.42 17.59
C GLU A 201 11.39 7.30 16.60
N GLN A 202 10.91 6.75 15.49
CA GLN A 202 10.13 7.47 14.51
C GLN A 202 8.65 7.60 14.90
N HIS A 203 8.14 6.68 15.71
CA HIS A 203 6.73 6.67 16.11
C HIS A 203 6.32 7.93 16.86
N ALA A 204 7.20 8.43 17.76
CA ALA A 204 6.96 9.67 18.50
C ALA A 204 6.85 10.88 17.56
N ILE A 205 7.69 10.94 16.52
CA ILE A 205 7.70 12.02 15.53
C ILE A 205 6.39 12.00 14.73
N PHE A 206 5.97 10.83 14.24
CA PHE A 206 4.70 10.72 13.50
C PHE A 206 3.51 11.08 14.37
N ARG A 207 3.49 10.62 15.62
CA ARG A 207 2.44 10.94 16.58
C ARG A 207 2.34 12.45 16.81
N GLU A 208 3.46 13.14 17.04
CA GLU A 208 3.48 14.58 17.22
C GLU A 208 2.94 15.31 15.96
N CYS A 209 3.41 14.94 14.77
CA CYS A 209 2.98 15.53 13.53
C CYS A 209 1.47 15.32 13.27
N ILE A 210 0.96 14.11 13.51
CA ILE A 210 -0.44 13.77 13.29
C ILE A 210 -1.33 14.44 14.33
N CYS A 211 -0.95 14.43 15.60
CA CYS A 211 -1.70 15.11 16.65
C CYS A 211 -1.79 16.62 16.38
N LYS A 212 -0.69 17.24 15.98
CA LYS A 212 -0.67 18.65 15.59
C LYS A 212 -1.55 18.95 14.38
N LEU A 213 -1.52 18.08 13.36
CA LEU A 213 -2.29 18.26 12.12
C LEU A 213 -3.81 18.21 12.38
N TYR A 214 -4.25 17.34 13.28
CA TYR A 214 -5.67 17.11 13.56
C TYR A 214 -6.17 17.71 14.87
N ASP A 215 -5.35 18.52 15.54
CA ASP A 215 -5.66 19.13 16.84
C ASP A 215 -6.06 18.09 17.90
N ILE A 216 -5.31 16.98 17.95
CA ILE A 216 -5.48 15.89 18.91
C ILE A 216 -4.52 16.12 20.08
N ASP A 217 -5.00 15.96 21.33
CA ASP A 217 -4.13 15.92 22.50
C ASP A 217 -3.14 14.74 22.38
N PRO A 218 -1.82 14.98 22.37
CA PRO A 218 -0.81 13.91 22.26
C PRO A 218 -0.89 12.83 23.34
N LYS A 219 -1.54 13.11 24.46
CA LYS A 219 -1.78 12.16 25.55
C LYS A 219 -3.00 11.26 25.32
N SER A 220 -3.89 11.64 24.39
CA SER A 220 -5.06 10.81 24.06
C SER A 220 -4.62 9.47 23.46
N ARG A 221 -5.35 8.40 23.74
CA ARG A 221 -5.29 7.17 22.96
C ARG A 221 -5.86 7.42 21.58
N ILE A 222 -5.17 6.98 20.54
CA ILE A 222 -5.58 7.19 19.17
C ILE A 222 -6.15 5.88 18.60
N VAL A 223 -7.39 5.92 18.18
CA VAL A 223 -8.07 4.83 17.49
C VAL A 223 -8.14 5.16 16.01
N LEU A 224 -7.59 4.30 15.17
CA LEU A 224 -7.72 4.42 13.72
C LEU A 224 -8.89 3.56 13.24
N TYR A 225 -9.90 4.18 12.63
CA TYR A 225 -10.96 3.47 11.92
C TYR A 225 -10.69 3.52 10.43
N ALA A 226 -10.35 2.38 9.82
CA ALA A 226 -9.91 2.30 8.42
C ALA A 226 -10.64 1.20 7.64
N PRO A 227 -11.93 1.39 7.30
CA PRO A 227 -12.70 0.40 6.57
C PRO A 227 -12.36 0.34 5.09
N THR A 228 -12.61 -0.83 4.46
CA THR A 228 -12.38 -1.03 3.02
C THR A 228 -13.51 -0.45 2.17
N PHE A 229 -13.16 -0.16 0.91
CA PHE A 229 -14.08 0.33 -0.11
C PHE A 229 -15.20 -0.67 -0.42
N ARG A 230 -16.46 -0.17 -0.50
CA ARG A 230 -17.65 -0.90 -1.00
C ARG A 230 -18.05 -0.38 -2.37
N ARG A 231 -18.33 -1.30 -3.30
CA ARG A 231 -18.81 -0.92 -4.66
C ARG A 231 -20.19 -0.29 -4.64
N SER A 232 -21.01 -0.61 -3.65
CA SER A 232 -22.35 -0.03 -3.46
C SER A 232 -22.32 1.48 -3.22
N GLN A 233 -21.19 2.03 -2.76
CA GLN A 233 -21.03 3.41 -2.34
C GLN A 233 -21.99 3.80 -1.18
N SER A 234 -22.59 2.82 -0.49
CA SER A 234 -23.36 3.05 0.72
C SER A 234 -22.46 3.39 1.88
N ILE A 235 -22.90 4.32 2.75
CA ILE A 235 -22.23 4.67 4.00
C ILE A 235 -22.65 3.77 5.17
N GLU A 236 -23.75 3.05 5.02
CA GLU A 236 -24.33 2.24 6.12
C GLU A 236 -23.34 1.24 6.75
N PRO A 237 -22.54 0.48 5.97
CA PRO A 237 -21.56 -0.44 6.55
C PRO A 237 -20.44 0.23 7.36
N TYR A 238 -20.30 1.56 7.27
CA TYR A 238 -19.26 2.33 7.94
C TYR A 238 -19.76 3.06 9.20
N ARG A 239 -21.07 3.04 9.46
CA ARG A 239 -21.66 3.76 10.59
C ARG A 239 -21.29 3.13 11.92
N ILE A 240 -20.81 3.95 12.82
CA ILE A 240 -20.52 3.64 14.22
C ILE A 240 -21.02 4.82 15.05
N ASN A 241 -21.70 4.55 16.14
CA ASN A 241 -22.00 5.57 17.15
C ASN A 241 -20.76 5.79 18.01
N TRP A 242 -19.96 6.78 17.64
CA TRP A 242 -18.67 7.03 18.28
C TRP A 242 -18.81 7.51 19.73
N ASP A 243 -19.92 8.11 20.15
CA ASP A 243 -20.09 8.49 21.57
C ASP A 243 -20.05 7.24 22.44
N ARG A 244 -20.84 6.22 22.10
CA ARG A 244 -20.89 4.95 22.85
C ARG A 244 -19.58 4.16 22.76
N VAL A 245 -19.02 4.07 21.56
CA VAL A 245 -17.79 3.29 21.33
C VAL A 245 -16.59 3.97 22.02
N ARG A 246 -16.50 5.31 21.98
CA ARG A 246 -15.44 6.03 22.71
C ARG A 246 -15.54 5.87 24.22
N GLU A 247 -16.75 5.90 24.79
CA GLU A 247 -16.96 5.63 26.22
C GLU A 247 -16.47 4.24 26.64
N ALA A 248 -16.75 3.21 25.83
CA ALA A 248 -16.25 1.86 26.07
C ALA A 248 -14.72 1.80 25.94
N LEU A 249 -14.13 2.44 24.92
CA LEU A 249 -12.68 2.51 24.72
C LEU A 249 -11.97 3.27 25.85
N ILE A 250 -12.56 4.36 26.36
CA ILE A 250 -12.03 5.08 27.53
C ILE A 250 -11.93 4.13 28.75
N ARG A 251 -12.96 3.31 28.98
CA ARG A 251 -12.90 2.29 30.05
C ARG A 251 -11.84 1.24 29.78
N MET A 252 -11.76 0.73 28.54
CA MET A 252 -10.74 -0.24 28.13
C MET A 252 -9.30 0.28 28.33
N PHE A 253 -9.05 1.58 28.09
CA PHE A 253 -7.76 2.23 28.29
C PHE A 253 -7.55 2.82 29.69
N GLY A 254 -8.32 2.39 30.69
CA GLY A 254 -8.13 2.78 32.07
C GLY A 254 -8.49 4.23 32.40
N GLY A 255 -9.31 4.88 31.58
CA GLY A 255 -9.76 6.26 31.77
C GLY A 255 -9.00 7.29 30.91
N ASP A 256 -8.02 6.87 30.11
CA ASP A 256 -7.34 7.75 29.15
C ASP A 256 -8.33 8.31 28.12
N ASN A 257 -8.19 9.59 27.76
CA ASN A 257 -9.00 10.18 26.70
C ASN A 257 -8.74 9.47 25.36
N VAL A 258 -9.78 9.35 24.54
CA VAL A 258 -9.73 8.65 23.25
C VAL A 258 -10.08 9.62 22.11
N SER A 259 -9.20 9.70 21.11
CA SER A 259 -9.44 10.38 19.84
C SER A 259 -9.52 9.36 18.70
N VAL A 260 -10.45 9.57 17.77
CA VAL A 260 -10.66 8.66 16.64
C VAL A 260 -10.26 9.34 15.34
N ILE A 261 -9.41 8.69 14.56
CA ILE A 261 -9.08 9.11 13.19
C ILE A 261 -9.84 8.19 12.24
N VAL A 262 -10.81 8.75 11.50
CA VAL A 262 -11.56 8.02 10.47
C VAL A 262 -10.82 8.17 9.15
N ARG A 263 -10.34 7.05 8.60
CA ARG A 263 -9.66 7.02 7.29
C ARG A 263 -10.43 6.19 6.30
N MET A 264 -11.27 6.83 5.52
CA MET A 264 -11.99 6.17 4.43
C MET A 264 -11.04 5.82 3.29
N HIS A 265 -11.43 4.81 2.52
CA HIS A 265 -10.62 4.42 1.36
C HIS A 265 -10.58 5.55 0.32
N PRO A 266 -9.41 5.87 -0.28
CA PRO A 266 -9.26 6.98 -1.24
C PRO A 266 -10.23 6.95 -2.44
N ASN A 267 -10.74 5.79 -2.81
CA ASN A 267 -11.74 5.66 -3.88
C ASN A 267 -13.12 6.24 -3.52
N LEU A 268 -13.36 6.57 -2.25
CA LEU A 268 -14.60 7.23 -1.78
C LEU A 268 -14.48 8.75 -1.78
N ILE A 269 -13.27 9.31 -1.81
CA ILE A 269 -13.07 10.76 -1.86
C ILE A 269 -13.85 11.34 -3.04
N ASP A 270 -14.62 12.38 -2.78
CA ASP A 270 -15.46 13.10 -3.75
C ASP A 270 -16.60 12.28 -4.40
N LYS A 271 -16.88 11.06 -3.91
CA LYS A 271 -17.94 10.18 -4.41
C LYS A 271 -19.06 9.93 -3.42
N VAL A 272 -18.74 9.96 -2.14
CA VAL A 272 -19.66 9.69 -1.04
C VAL A 272 -19.49 10.77 0.01
N ASP A 273 -20.60 11.33 0.47
CA ASP A 273 -20.56 12.23 1.61
C ASP A 273 -20.35 11.42 2.90
N THR A 274 -19.17 11.57 3.47
CA THR A 274 -18.75 10.92 4.71
C THR A 274 -18.85 11.84 5.93
N SER A 275 -19.36 13.05 5.77
CA SER A 275 -19.43 14.05 6.83
C SER A 275 -20.18 13.55 8.07
N SER A 276 -21.24 12.75 7.88
CA SER A 276 -22.00 12.15 8.98
C SER A 276 -21.24 11.12 9.81
N LEU A 277 -20.09 10.63 9.34
CA LEU A 277 -19.25 9.66 10.07
C LEU A 277 -18.29 10.34 11.07
N ILE A 278 -18.14 11.66 10.96
CA ILE A 278 -17.15 12.45 11.70
C ILE A 278 -17.79 13.60 12.51
N THR A 279 -19.11 13.58 12.73
CA THR A 279 -19.83 14.63 13.46
C THR A 279 -19.72 14.53 14.98
N TYR A 280 -18.98 13.55 15.47
CA TYR A 280 -18.82 13.25 16.89
C TYR A 280 -17.62 14.01 17.48
N GLU A 281 -17.71 14.38 18.76
CA GLU A 281 -16.59 14.98 19.48
C GLU A 281 -15.39 14.01 19.54
N GLY A 282 -14.18 14.53 19.32
CA GLY A 282 -12.95 13.71 19.33
C GLY A 282 -12.81 12.76 18.13
N VAL A 283 -13.61 12.95 17.08
CA VAL A 283 -13.51 12.21 15.81
C VAL A 283 -13.07 13.15 14.69
N VAL A 284 -12.01 12.78 13.98
CA VAL A 284 -11.41 13.59 12.92
C VAL A 284 -11.31 12.82 11.60
N ASP A 285 -11.34 13.55 10.47
CA ASP A 285 -11.20 12.97 9.13
C ASP A 285 -9.72 12.87 8.72
N GLY A 286 -9.18 11.65 8.76
CA GLY A 286 -7.85 11.29 8.27
C GLY A 286 -7.81 10.76 6.84
N THR A 287 -8.91 10.83 6.09
CA THR A 287 -9.03 10.23 4.74
C THR A 287 -7.98 10.76 3.75
N ARG A 288 -7.62 12.03 3.86
CA ARG A 288 -6.65 12.68 2.97
C ARG A 288 -5.21 12.64 3.47
N TYR A 289 -4.95 12.01 4.62
CA TYR A 289 -3.56 11.85 5.08
C TYR A 289 -2.76 11.03 4.08
N HIS A 290 -1.54 11.44 3.79
CA HIS A 290 -0.78 10.92 2.64
C HIS A 290 -0.28 9.48 2.80
N ASP A 291 0.04 9.05 4.03
CA ASP A 291 0.62 7.72 4.29
C ASP A 291 -0.18 6.90 5.31
N MET A 292 -0.40 5.62 5.00
CA MET A 292 -1.14 4.70 5.87
C MET A 292 -0.28 4.18 7.00
N GLN A 293 0.99 3.89 6.75
CA GLN A 293 1.89 3.31 7.74
C GLN A 293 2.14 4.28 8.90
N GLU A 294 2.27 5.58 8.62
CA GLU A 294 2.41 6.60 9.65
C GLU A 294 1.17 6.68 10.56
N LEU A 295 -0.04 6.57 9.98
CA LEU A 295 -1.27 6.47 10.79
C LEU A 295 -1.32 5.19 11.61
N LEU A 296 -0.92 4.04 11.02
CA LEU A 296 -0.84 2.78 11.75
C LEU A 296 0.19 2.84 12.89
N CYS A 297 1.34 3.49 12.69
CA CYS A 297 2.34 3.70 13.75
C CYS A 297 1.80 4.55 14.90
N THR A 298 0.94 5.51 14.60
CA THR A 298 0.40 6.46 15.57
C THR A 298 -0.76 5.86 16.37
N ALA A 299 -1.54 4.96 15.79
CA ALA A 299 -2.73 4.39 16.42
C ALA A 299 -2.38 3.43 17.58
N ASP A 300 -3.10 3.55 18.68
CA ASP A 300 -3.07 2.62 19.81
C ASP A 300 -3.99 1.41 19.60
N LEU A 301 -5.03 1.57 18.76
CA LEU A 301 -5.98 0.52 18.36
C LEU A 301 -6.43 0.75 16.92
N LEU A 302 -6.56 -0.34 16.16
CA LEU A 302 -7.13 -0.34 14.81
C LEU A 302 -8.51 -0.99 14.82
N ILE A 303 -9.52 -0.29 14.27
CA ILE A 303 -10.79 -0.89 13.86
C ILE A 303 -10.83 -0.90 12.35
N THR A 304 -10.99 -2.07 11.76
CA THR A 304 -11.04 -2.24 10.30
C THR A 304 -12.03 -3.37 9.94
N ASP A 305 -11.98 -3.83 8.68
CA ASP A 305 -12.86 -4.91 8.22
C ASP A 305 -12.09 -5.92 7.34
N TYR A 306 -12.21 -5.85 6.03
CA TYR A 306 -11.57 -6.78 5.08
C TYR A 306 -10.23 -6.25 4.54
N SER A 307 -9.52 -5.45 5.33
CA SER A 307 -8.28 -4.80 4.93
C SER A 307 -7.04 -5.57 5.38
N SER A 308 -6.08 -5.76 4.47
CA SER A 308 -4.77 -6.31 4.84
C SER A 308 -3.94 -5.40 5.76
N SER A 309 -4.38 -4.15 6.01
CA SER A 309 -3.74 -3.25 6.99
C SER A 309 -3.77 -3.79 8.41
N MET A 310 -4.74 -4.69 8.75
CA MET A 310 -4.74 -5.38 10.03
C MET A 310 -3.46 -6.18 10.27
N PHE A 311 -2.95 -6.85 9.25
CA PHE A 311 -1.71 -7.64 9.36
C PHE A 311 -0.47 -6.74 9.51
N ASP A 312 -0.40 -5.63 8.78
CA ASP A 312 0.68 -4.66 8.91
C ASP A 312 0.66 -4.03 10.33
N PHE A 313 -0.51 -3.58 10.80
CA PHE A 313 -0.69 -2.98 12.13
C PHE A 313 -0.28 -3.92 13.27
N SER A 314 -0.63 -5.19 13.14
CA SER A 314 -0.40 -6.21 14.17
C SER A 314 1.06 -6.57 14.38
N MET A 315 1.97 -6.13 13.51
CA MET A 315 3.42 -6.23 13.76
C MET A 315 3.84 -5.46 15.02
N GLN A 316 3.06 -4.45 15.43
CA GLN A 316 3.27 -3.68 16.65
C GLN A 316 2.66 -4.31 17.92
N ARG A 317 1.97 -5.45 17.79
CA ARG A 317 1.28 -6.15 18.90
C ARG A 317 0.18 -5.34 19.59
N ARG A 318 -0.31 -4.29 18.94
CA ARG A 318 -1.42 -3.46 19.44
C ARG A 318 -2.76 -4.07 19.05
N PRO A 319 -3.86 -3.80 19.82
CA PRO A 319 -5.19 -4.34 19.56
C PRO A 319 -5.72 -3.97 18.17
N CYS A 320 -6.19 -4.97 17.43
CA CYS A 320 -6.91 -4.79 16.17
C CYS A 320 -8.25 -5.52 16.27
N MET A 321 -9.34 -4.83 15.93
CA MET A 321 -10.71 -5.37 15.97
C MET A 321 -11.34 -5.27 14.58
N LEU A 322 -12.12 -6.28 14.20
CA LEU A 322 -12.84 -6.29 12.95
C LEU A 322 -14.29 -5.87 13.15
N TYR A 323 -14.73 -4.89 12.35
CA TYR A 323 -16.12 -4.43 12.29
C TYR A 323 -16.67 -4.61 10.89
N ALA A 324 -17.44 -5.67 10.67
CA ALA A 324 -17.84 -6.17 9.34
C ALA A 324 -19.35 -6.44 9.28
N THR A 325 -20.18 -5.39 9.31
CA THR A 325 -21.64 -5.47 9.36
C THR A 325 -22.27 -6.10 8.11
N ASP A 326 -21.54 -6.15 7.02
CA ASP A 326 -21.97 -6.68 5.71
C ASP A 326 -21.24 -7.98 5.34
N ILE A 327 -20.78 -8.75 6.31
CA ILE A 327 -19.94 -9.95 6.09
C ILE A 327 -20.59 -10.96 5.13
N GLU A 328 -21.89 -11.14 5.21
CA GLU A 328 -22.65 -12.07 4.34
C GLU A 328 -22.73 -11.63 2.88
N GLN A 329 -22.57 -10.32 2.63
CA GLN A 329 -22.67 -9.71 1.30
C GLN A 329 -21.33 -9.46 0.64
N TYR A 330 -20.22 -9.52 1.43
CA TYR A 330 -18.90 -9.17 1.00
C TYR A 330 -18.09 -10.41 0.59
N ASP A 331 -18.42 -11.03 -0.56
CA ASP A 331 -17.68 -12.18 -1.09
C ASP A 331 -16.69 -11.76 -2.18
N ARG A 332 -15.40 -11.82 -1.87
CA ARG A 332 -14.31 -11.71 -2.85
C ARG A 332 -13.44 -12.97 -2.92
N GLY A 333 -13.76 -13.99 -2.12
CA GLY A 333 -12.91 -15.15 -1.88
C GLY A 333 -11.70 -14.76 -1.02
N TYR A 334 -11.51 -15.52 0.04
CA TYR A 334 -10.46 -15.28 1.04
C TYR A 334 -9.48 -16.44 1.09
N TYR A 335 -8.26 -16.18 1.57
CA TYR A 335 -7.30 -17.21 1.96
C TYR A 335 -7.55 -17.71 3.37
N PHE A 336 -8.14 -16.89 4.24
CA PHE A 336 -8.50 -17.20 5.62
C PHE A 336 -9.99 -16.97 5.84
N ASP A 337 -10.64 -17.81 6.64
CA ASP A 337 -11.94 -17.45 7.20
C ASP A 337 -11.75 -16.29 8.19
N LEU A 338 -12.57 -15.24 8.07
CA LEU A 338 -12.50 -14.09 8.98
C LEU A 338 -12.68 -14.47 10.45
N LYS A 339 -13.48 -15.52 10.72
CA LYS A 339 -13.71 -16.04 12.07
C LYS A 339 -12.51 -16.79 12.64
N SER A 340 -11.60 -17.28 11.80
CA SER A 340 -10.39 -17.99 12.22
C SER A 340 -9.17 -17.06 12.40
N LEU A 341 -9.33 -15.77 12.07
CA LEU A 341 -8.28 -14.79 12.29
C LEU A 341 -8.13 -14.46 13.79
N PRO A 342 -6.95 -14.04 14.24
CA PRO A 342 -6.71 -13.72 15.66
C PRO A 342 -7.34 -12.37 16.08
N TYR A 343 -8.20 -11.80 15.25
CA TYR A 343 -8.83 -10.51 15.49
C TYR A 343 -10.27 -10.69 15.94
N PRO A 344 -10.69 -10.12 17.10
CA PRO A 344 -12.08 -10.13 17.50
C PRO A 344 -12.97 -9.54 16.39
N LEU A 345 -13.97 -10.30 15.95
CA LEU A 345 -14.86 -9.97 14.84
C LEU A 345 -16.24 -9.59 15.36
N SER A 346 -16.71 -8.41 15.00
CA SER A 346 -18.07 -7.91 15.23
C SER A 346 -18.82 -7.69 13.93
N THR A 347 -20.10 -8.05 13.91
CA THR A 347 -21.03 -7.82 12.81
C THR A 347 -22.11 -6.79 13.14
N SER A 348 -22.10 -6.31 14.36
CA SER A 348 -22.99 -5.25 14.86
C SER A 348 -22.28 -4.35 15.86
N GLU A 349 -22.80 -3.13 16.06
CA GLU A 349 -22.27 -2.19 17.05
C GLU A 349 -22.33 -2.78 18.47
N LYS A 350 -23.38 -3.52 18.79
CA LYS A 350 -23.51 -4.20 20.09
C LYS A 350 -22.36 -5.18 20.31
N GLU A 351 -22.08 -6.04 19.33
CA GLU A 351 -20.95 -6.99 19.41
C GLU A 351 -19.61 -6.26 19.53
N LEU A 352 -19.43 -5.13 18.82
CA LEU A 352 -18.22 -4.33 18.95
C LEU A 352 -18.03 -3.80 20.38
N LEU A 353 -19.10 -3.33 21.01
CA LEU A 353 -19.08 -2.87 22.41
C LEU A 353 -18.77 -4.03 23.37
N ASP A 354 -19.41 -5.18 23.18
CA ASP A 354 -19.16 -6.39 24.00
C ASP A 354 -17.68 -6.84 23.88
N ILE A 355 -17.10 -6.76 22.68
CA ILE A 355 -15.68 -7.08 22.41
C ILE A 355 -14.75 -6.08 23.13
N ILE A 356 -15.04 -4.77 23.05
CA ILE A 356 -14.21 -3.74 23.68
C ILE A 356 -14.23 -3.92 25.21
N GLU A 357 -15.40 -4.17 25.80
CA GLU A 357 -15.57 -4.33 27.24
C GLU A 357 -14.95 -5.64 27.77
N GLY A 358 -14.96 -6.70 26.97
CA GLY A 358 -14.40 -8.00 27.32
C GLY A 358 -13.00 -8.26 26.74
N PHE A 359 -12.27 -7.24 26.25
CA PHE A 359 -11.00 -7.46 25.57
C PHE A 359 -9.91 -8.00 26.48
N ASP A 360 -9.41 -9.19 26.16
CA ASP A 360 -8.29 -9.85 26.84
C ASP A 360 -7.01 -9.69 26.02
N ALA A 361 -6.12 -8.84 26.50
CA ALA A 361 -4.87 -8.51 25.81
C ALA A 361 -3.89 -9.69 25.77
N GLU A 362 -3.83 -10.51 26.82
CA GLU A 362 -2.92 -11.67 26.88
C GLU A 362 -3.36 -12.76 25.91
N GLN A 363 -4.66 -13.09 25.90
CA GLN A 363 -5.21 -14.06 24.96
C GLN A 363 -5.07 -13.58 23.51
N TYR A 364 -5.32 -12.30 23.25
CA TYR A 364 -5.12 -11.70 21.92
C TYR A 364 -3.68 -11.85 21.43
N GLU A 365 -2.71 -11.53 22.27
CA GLU A 365 -1.29 -11.63 21.91
C GLU A 365 -0.86 -13.08 21.64
N LEU A 366 -1.33 -14.04 22.44
CA LEU A 366 -1.07 -15.45 22.22
C LEU A 366 -1.62 -15.94 20.87
N GLN A 367 -2.87 -15.62 20.55
CA GLN A 367 -3.50 -15.97 19.27
C GLN A 367 -2.78 -15.31 18.08
N LEU A 368 -2.39 -14.04 18.23
CA LEU A 368 -1.69 -13.30 17.20
C LEU A 368 -0.30 -13.88 16.91
N ASN A 369 0.44 -14.28 17.95
CA ASN A 369 1.74 -14.91 17.82
C ASN A 369 1.64 -16.25 17.11
N ASP A 370 0.70 -17.12 17.53
CA ASP A 370 0.46 -18.41 16.90
C ASP A 370 0.10 -18.27 15.41
N PHE A 371 -0.77 -17.32 15.08
CA PHE A 371 -1.15 -17.04 13.70
C PHE A 371 0.04 -16.58 12.85
N PHE A 372 0.82 -15.62 13.32
CA PHE A 372 1.98 -15.12 12.58
C PHE A 372 3.10 -16.15 12.44
N GLU A 373 3.28 -17.00 13.42
CA GLU A 373 4.31 -18.04 13.37
C GLU A 373 3.91 -19.21 12.46
N ARG A 374 2.70 -19.76 12.63
CA ARG A 374 2.27 -20.99 11.97
C ARG A 374 1.63 -20.77 10.62
N GLU A 375 0.68 -19.82 10.53
CA GLU A 375 -0.11 -19.63 9.31
C GLU A 375 0.60 -18.72 8.32
N VAL A 376 1.23 -17.65 8.80
CA VAL A 376 1.83 -16.61 7.96
C VAL A 376 3.32 -16.85 7.72
N GLY A 377 4.06 -17.26 8.75
CA GLY A 377 5.52 -17.36 8.73
C GLY A 377 6.16 -15.99 8.52
N LEU A 378 5.89 -15.05 9.44
CA LEU A 378 6.39 -13.68 9.35
C LEU A 378 7.92 -13.64 9.41
N VAL A 379 8.53 -12.84 8.52
CA VAL A 379 10.00 -12.63 8.47
C VAL A 379 10.39 -11.16 8.60
N GLU A 380 9.43 -10.29 8.85
CA GLU A 380 9.65 -8.84 9.05
C GLU A 380 10.52 -8.59 10.27
N GLN A 381 11.57 -7.76 10.12
CA GLN A 381 12.54 -7.43 11.17
C GLN A 381 12.98 -5.95 11.10
N GLY A 382 12.34 -5.11 10.29
CA GLY A 382 12.74 -3.71 10.11
C GLY A 382 14.01 -3.51 9.29
N ILE A 383 14.38 -4.47 8.45
CA ILE A 383 15.61 -4.45 7.64
C ILE A 383 15.35 -4.59 6.13
N ALA A 384 14.10 -4.50 5.70
CA ALA A 384 13.74 -4.74 4.31
C ALA A 384 14.36 -3.70 3.37
N SER A 385 14.31 -2.43 3.71
CA SER A 385 14.93 -1.34 2.94
C SER A 385 16.43 -1.52 2.83
N ARG A 386 17.10 -1.85 3.93
CA ARG A 386 18.53 -2.15 3.96
C ARG A 386 18.88 -3.32 3.05
N SER A 387 18.18 -4.45 3.20
CA SER A 387 18.44 -5.66 2.41
C SER A 387 18.22 -5.44 0.92
N LEU A 388 17.19 -4.66 0.57
CA LEU A 388 16.92 -4.30 -0.82
C LEU A 388 18.00 -3.37 -1.39
N ALA A 389 18.46 -2.39 -0.61
CA ALA A 389 19.56 -1.51 -1.01
C ALA A 389 20.88 -2.28 -1.22
N GLU A 390 21.23 -3.21 -0.32
CA GLU A 390 22.38 -4.09 -0.44
C GLU A 390 22.30 -4.94 -1.72
N TRP A 391 21.12 -5.48 -2.03
CA TRP A 391 20.88 -6.21 -3.29
C TRP A 391 21.10 -5.30 -4.52
N MET A 392 20.57 -4.06 -4.50
CA MET A 392 20.75 -3.09 -5.59
C MET A 392 22.23 -2.73 -5.78
N VAL A 393 22.98 -2.49 -4.70
CA VAL A 393 24.41 -2.19 -4.75
C VAL A 393 25.21 -3.36 -5.34
N ALA A 394 24.94 -4.59 -4.91
CA ALA A 394 25.58 -5.79 -5.45
C ALA A 394 25.30 -5.94 -6.95
N ARG A 395 24.05 -5.72 -7.37
CA ARG A 395 23.62 -5.83 -8.76
C ARG A 395 24.21 -4.74 -9.65
N SER A 396 24.37 -3.52 -9.15
CA SER A 396 24.99 -2.42 -9.88
C SER A 396 26.50 -2.63 -10.09
N LYS A 397 27.18 -3.44 -9.28
CA LYS A 397 28.60 -3.74 -9.41
C LYS A 397 28.89 -4.88 -10.41
N SER A 398 27.92 -5.72 -10.68
CA SER A 398 28.01 -6.82 -11.66
C SER A 398 27.77 -6.33 -13.11
#